data_f01e3b9127069c205ecf02bfd3544f85
#
_entry.id   f01e3b9127069c205ecf02bfd3544f85
#
_cell.length_a   1.000
_cell.length_b   1.000
_cell.length_c   1.000
_cell.angle_alpha   90.00
_cell.angle_beta   90.00
_cell.angle_gamma   90.00
#
_symmetry.space_group_name_H-M   'P 1'
#
loop_
_entity.id
_entity.type
_entity.pdbx_description
1 polymer ?
#
loop_
_entity_poly.entity_id
_entity_poly.type
_entity_poly.pdbx_seq_one_letter_code
_entity_poly.pdbx_strand_id
1 'polypeptide(L)'
;MGDHPIYVTDYRRPHNSPGDDILAAEMHEIARSGATLCDVQGDMFEPHPEQVCMGKEAIYKQMKYIESLKNAGAEVLMSSHLTKFAPAEEIIRIANEHIKRGADVVKIVSISATEEQLYENIRINGILKHEIDHPYLFLSGGAFSHLHRRIGFALGSCMCLCSVIDDEYRVKMQPELSKMKEIVKNFN
;
A
#
# COMPACT_ATOMS: atom_id res chain seq x y z
N MET A 1 18.06 -17.51 5.28
CA MET A 1 17.64 -16.11 5.17
C MET A 1 17.68 -15.51 6.57
N GLY A 2 18.07 -14.23 6.74
CA GLY A 2 18.13 -13.61 8.08
C GLY A 2 16.72 -13.33 8.63
N ASP A 3 16.64 -12.99 9.92
CA ASP A 3 15.38 -12.74 10.66
C ASP A 3 14.68 -11.42 10.29
N HIS A 4 14.89 -10.91 9.07
CA HIS A 4 14.25 -9.67 8.62
C HIS A 4 12.90 -9.94 7.95
N PRO A 5 11.86 -9.15 8.26
CA PRO A 5 10.59 -9.24 7.57
C PRO A 5 10.75 -8.99 6.06
N ILE A 6 10.03 -9.77 5.25
CA ILE A 6 10.04 -9.68 3.80
C ILE A 6 8.67 -9.22 3.33
N TYR A 7 8.60 -7.99 2.81
CA TYR A 7 7.42 -7.44 2.14
C TYR A 7 7.49 -7.70 0.65
N VAL A 8 6.45 -8.29 0.09
CA VAL A 8 6.39 -8.68 -1.33
C VAL A 8 5.17 -8.09 -2.02
N THR A 9 5.38 -7.65 -3.25
CA THR A 9 4.32 -7.18 -4.15
C THR A 9 4.38 -7.96 -5.46
N ASP A 10 3.23 -8.43 -5.94
CA ASP A 10 3.05 -9.00 -7.25
C ASP A 10 1.76 -8.44 -7.86
N TYR A 11 1.91 -7.42 -8.70
CA TYR A 11 0.80 -6.65 -9.23
C TYR A 11 0.51 -6.96 -10.69
N ARG A 12 -0.74 -6.68 -11.09
CA ARG A 12 -1.07 -6.59 -12.51
C ARG A 12 -0.13 -5.61 -13.21
N ARG A 13 0.41 -6.04 -14.35
CA ARG A 13 1.31 -5.24 -15.18
C ARG A 13 0.51 -4.55 -16.29
N PRO A 14 0.93 -3.39 -16.80
CA PRO A 14 0.23 -2.68 -17.87
C PRO A 14 0.08 -3.51 -19.16
N HIS A 15 1.05 -4.39 -19.43
CA HIS A 15 1.08 -5.24 -20.61
C HIS A 15 1.37 -6.70 -20.21
N ASN A 16 0.63 -7.65 -20.80
CA ASN A 16 0.81 -9.08 -20.58
C ASN A 16 0.77 -9.51 -19.11
N SER A 17 -0.13 -8.91 -18.34
CA SER A 17 -0.36 -9.36 -16.97
C SER A 17 -0.99 -10.75 -16.97
N PRO A 18 -0.53 -11.67 -16.09
CA PRO A 18 -1.29 -12.86 -15.79
C PRO A 18 -2.66 -12.47 -15.21
N GLY A 19 -3.65 -13.36 -15.34
CA GLY A 19 -4.93 -13.17 -14.65
C GLY A 19 -4.78 -13.21 -13.14
N ASP A 20 -5.72 -12.59 -12.43
CA ASP A 20 -5.68 -12.45 -10.97
C ASP A 20 -5.58 -13.80 -10.24
N ASP A 21 -6.13 -14.88 -10.82
CA ASP A 21 -6.01 -16.22 -10.24
C ASP A 21 -4.56 -16.75 -10.28
N ILE A 22 -3.80 -16.40 -11.31
CA ILE A 22 -2.38 -16.77 -11.42
C ILE A 22 -1.56 -15.96 -10.44
N LEU A 23 -1.76 -14.63 -10.39
CA LEU A 23 -1.09 -13.76 -9.42
C LEU A 23 -1.38 -14.19 -7.97
N ALA A 24 -2.62 -14.62 -7.69
CA ALA A 24 -2.99 -15.14 -6.39
C ALA A 24 -2.24 -16.44 -6.03
N ALA A 25 -2.09 -17.34 -7.00
CA ALA A 25 -1.36 -18.60 -6.80
C ALA A 25 0.14 -18.34 -6.60
N GLU A 26 0.74 -17.44 -7.39
CA GLU A 26 2.15 -17.04 -7.27
C GLU A 26 2.43 -16.41 -5.91
N MET A 27 1.60 -15.46 -5.46
CA MET A 27 1.74 -14.84 -4.14
C MET A 27 1.56 -15.84 -2.99
N HIS A 28 0.67 -16.83 -3.15
CA HIS A 28 0.52 -17.89 -2.16
C HIS A 28 1.77 -18.75 -2.01
N GLU A 29 2.43 -19.09 -3.13
CA GLU A 29 3.72 -19.80 -3.08
C GLU A 29 4.84 -18.94 -2.46
N ILE A 30 4.81 -17.62 -2.73
CA ILE A 30 5.74 -16.66 -2.11
C ILE A 30 5.51 -16.59 -0.59
N ALA A 31 4.26 -16.56 -0.14
CA ALA A 31 3.92 -16.59 1.30
C ALA A 31 4.45 -17.87 1.97
N ARG A 32 4.21 -19.04 1.36
CA ARG A 32 4.74 -20.35 1.85
C ARG A 32 6.25 -20.43 1.86
N SER A 33 6.90 -19.63 1.02
CA SER A 33 8.38 -19.55 0.96
C SER A 33 8.99 -18.62 2.02
N GLY A 34 8.16 -17.99 2.88
CA GLY A 34 8.60 -17.19 4.01
C GLY A 34 8.48 -15.68 3.84
N ALA A 35 7.68 -15.19 2.89
CA ALA A 35 7.28 -13.78 2.91
C ALA A 35 6.45 -13.50 4.16
N THR A 36 6.75 -12.38 4.84
CA THR A 36 6.09 -12.00 6.09
C THR A 36 4.92 -11.06 5.88
N LEU A 37 4.94 -10.26 4.81
CA LEU A 37 3.88 -9.32 4.45
C LEU A 37 3.63 -9.38 2.95
N CYS A 38 2.44 -9.81 2.54
CA CYS A 38 2.02 -9.93 1.15
C CYS A 38 1.08 -8.79 0.77
N ASP A 39 1.35 -8.10 -0.35
CA ASP A 39 0.52 -7.00 -0.85
C ASP A 39 -0.59 -7.54 -1.76
N VAL A 40 -1.84 -7.30 -1.38
CA VAL A 40 -3.04 -7.67 -2.13
C VAL A 40 -3.68 -6.41 -2.69
N GLN A 41 -3.83 -6.32 -4.03
CA GLN A 41 -4.53 -5.20 -4.66
C GLN A 41 -5.99 -5.14 -4.22
N GLY A 42 -6.48 -3.95 -3.85
CA GLY A 42 -7.84 -3.74 -3.35
C GLY A 42 -8.95 -4.10 -4.35
N ASP A 43 -8.63 -4.10 -5.63
CA ASP A 43 -9.52 -4.51 -6.72
C ASP A 43 -9.16 -5.87 -7.33
N MET A 44 -8.44 -6.71 -6.61
CA MET A 44 -8.11 -8.05 -7.06
C MET A 44 -9.39 -8.87 -7.29
N PHE A 45 -9.45 -9.57 -8.41
CA PHE A 45 -10.60 -10.32 -8.95
C PHE A 45 -11.71 -9.47 -9.61
N GLU A 46 -11.68 -8.16 -9.50
CA GLU A 46 -12.59 -7.24 -10.18
C GLU A 46 -11.90 -5.88 -10.36
N PRO A 47 -11.12 -5.67 -11.44
CA PRO A 47 -10.43 -4.42 -11.68
C PRO A 47 -11.37 -3.20 -11.66
N HIS A 48 -11.00 -2.20 -10.86
CA HIS A 48 -11.80 -0.99 -10.66
C HIS A 48 -10.92 0.27 -10.69
N PRO A 49 -11.40 1.41 -11.23
CA PRO A 49 -10.63 2.66 -11.29
C PRO A 49 -10.12 3.19 -9.94
N GLU A 50 -10.83 2.90 -8.87
CA GLU A 50 -10.45 3.26 -7.49
C GLU A 50 -9.61 2.17 -6.80
N GLN A 51 -9.29 1.11 -7.53
CA GLN A 51 -8.60 -0.07 -7.00
C GLN A 51 -9.24 -0.63 -5.71
N VAL A 52 -10.56 -0.70 -5.71
CA VAL A 52 -11.36 -1.37 -4.68
C VAL A 52 -12.50 -2.11 -5.38
N CYS A 53 -12.52 -3.43 -5.35
CA CYS A 53 -13.62 -4.18 -5.95
C CYS A 53 -14.94 -3.94 -5.20
N MET A 54 -16.06 -3.93 -5.92
CA MET A 54 -17.38 -3.60 -5.40
C MET A 54 -18.35 -4.77 -5.46
N GLY A 55 -18.10 -5.75 -6.35
CA GLY A 55 -18.94 -6.94 -6.52
C GLY A 55 -18.84 -7.91 -5.35
N LYS A 56 -19.99 -8.40 -4.87
CA LYS A 56 -20.05 -9.31 -3.72
C LYS A 56 -19.22 -10.58 -3.90
N GLU A 57 -19.20 -11.13 -5.11
CA GLU A 57 -18.42 -12.35 -5.42
C GLU A 57 -16.92 -12.07 -5.38
N ALA A 58 -16.48 -10.95 -5.96
CA ALA A 58 -15.07 -10.55 -5.93
C ALA A 58 -14.60 -10.26 -4.50
N ILE A 59 -15.41 -9.55 -3.71
CA ILE A 59 -15.14 -9.31 -2.29
C ILE A 59 -15.01 -10.61 -1.52
N TYR A 60 -15.95 -11.54 -1.69
CA TYR A 60 -15.90 -12.84 -1.02
C TYR A 60 -14.64 -13.63 -1.41
N LYS A 61 -14.35 -13.70 -2.71
CA LYS A 61 -13.14 -14.36 -3.22
C LYS A 61 -11.86 -13.73 -2.64
N GLN A 62 -11.81 -12.40 -2.58
CA GLN A 62 -10.68 -11.66 -2.02
C GLN A 62 -10.51 -11.96 -0.51
N MET A 63 -11.58 -11.97 0.27
CA MET A 63 -11.53 -12.31 1.69
C MET A 63 -11.02 -13.75 1.91
N LYS A 64 -11.46 -14.71 1.11
CA LYS A 64 -10.96 -16.10 1.14
C LYS A 64 -9.50 -16.20 0.77
N TYR A 65 -9.07 -15.41 -0.20
CA TYR A 65 -7.67 -15.34 -0.57
C TYR A 65 -6.80 -14.75 0.55
N ILE A 66 -7.23 -13.66 1.18
CA ILE A 66 -6.55 -13.06 2.34
C ILE A 66 -6.43 -14.09 3.48
N GLU A 67 -7.52 -14.80 3.79
CA GLU A 67 -7.52 -15.88 4.79
C GLU A 67 -6.48 -16.97 4.44
N SER A 68 -6.37 -17.33 3.18
CA SER A 68 -5.40 -18.35 2.72
C SER A 68 -3.93 -17.92 2.88
N LEU A 69 -3.62 -16.64 2.62
CA LEU A 69 -2.28 -16.08 2.84
C LEU A 69 -1.91 -16.07 4.33
N LYS A 70 -2.85 -15.69 5.19
CA LYS A 70 -2.67 -15.74 6.65
C LYS A 70 -2.45 -17.16 7.16
N ASN A 71 -3.18 -18.13 6.64
CA ASN A 71 -2.97 -19.55 6.96
C ASN A 71 -1.61 -20.08 6.44
N ALA A 72 -1.04 -19.45 5.42
CA ALA A 72 0.32 -19.73 4.96
C ALA A 72 1.42 -19.08 5.81
N GLY A 73 1.04 -18.25 6.80
CA GLY A 73 1.95 -17.61 7.75
C GLY A 73 2.32 -16.15 7.43
N ALA A 74 1.74 -15.54 6.41
CA ALA A 74 1.98 -14.15 6.06
C ALA A 74 0.92 -13.21 6.64
N GLU A 75 1.31 -11.99 7.01
CA GLU A 75 0.40 -10.85 7.16
C GLU A 75 -0.01 -10.31 5.78
N VAL A 76 -1.12 -9.61 5.71
CA VAL A 76 -1.64 -9.04 4.46
C VAL A 76 -1.70 -7.52 4.53
N LEU A 77 -0.96 -6.86 3.64
CA LEU A 77 -1.16 -5.46 3.32
C LEU A 77 -2.09 -5.36 2.12
N MET A 78 -3.17 -4.60 2.24
CA MET A 78 -4.10 -4.37 1.14
C MET A 78 -3.91 -2.98 0.56
N SER A 79 -3.73 -2.88 -0.77
CA SER A 79 -3.33 -1.63 -1.42
C SER A 79 -4.29 -1.12 -2.48
N SER A 80 -4.49 0.21 -2.51
CA SER A 80 -5.14 0.96 -3.59
C SER A 80 -4.23 2.07 -4.09
N HIS A 81 -3.96 2.10 -5.38
CA HIS A 81 -3.16 3.14 -6.03
C HIS A 81 -4.08 3.99 -6.91
N LEU A 82 -4.59 5.08 -6.35
CA LEU A 82 -5.51 5.96 -7.05
C LEU A 82 -4.78 6.70 -8.18
N THR A 83 -5.47 6.90 -9.29
CA THR A 83 -4.95 7.62 -10.47
C THR A 83 -5.18 9.13 -10.41
N LYS A 84 -5.91 9.59 -9.37
CA LYS A 84 -6.26 10.99 -9.11
C LYS A 84 -6.18 11.29 -7.62
N PHE A 85 -6.24 12.56 -7.27
CA PHE A 85 -6.44 13.01 -5.88
C PHE A 85 -7.80 12.51 -5.36
N ALA A 86 -7.84 12.11 -4.09
CA ALA A 86 -9.06 11.73 -3.39
C ALA A 86 -9.18 12.51 -2.06
N PRO A 87 -10.40 13.00 -1.71
CA PRO A 87 -10.64 13.70 -0.45
C PRO A 87 -10.60 12.73 0.75
N ALA A 88 -10.53 13.29 1.96
CA ALA A 88 -10.41 12.52 3.21
C ALA A 88 -11.49 11.43 3.37
N GLU A 89 -12.74 11.77 3.09
CA GLU A 89 -13.89 10.85 3.19
C GLU A 89 -13.69 9.60 2.33
N GLU A 90 -13.18 9.77 1.11
CA GLU A 90 -12.93 8.68 0.20
C GLU A 90 -11.74 7.81 0.67
N ILE A 91 -10.67 8.43 1.15
CA ILE A 91 -9.52 7.71 1.71
C ILE A 91 -9.92 6.89 2.93
N ILE A 92 -10.72 7.46 3.83
CA ILE A 92 -11.24 6.76 5.02
C ILE A 92 -12.17 5.61 4.61
N ARG A 93 -13.04 5.82 3.61
CA ARG A 93 -13.91 4.76 3.09
C ARG A 93 -13.10 3.58 2.55
N ILE A 94 -12.09 3.84 1.73
CA ILE A 94 -11.20 2.82 1.18
C ILE A 94 -10.46 2.07 2.31
N ALA A 95 -9.93 2.80 3.28
CA ALA A 95 -9.23 2.21 4.41
C ALA A 95 -10.14 1.25 5.20
N ASN A 96 -11.36 1.68 5.51
CA ASN A 96 -12.34 0.86 6.22
C ASN A 96 -12.75 -0.40 5.42
N GLU A 97 -12.86 -0.30 4.08
CA GLU A 97 -13.12 -1.46 3.24
C GLU A 97 -11.95 -2.46 3.26
N HIS A 98 -10.70 -2.00 3.25
CA HIS A 98 -9.53 -2.87 3.39
C HIS A 98 -9.53 -3.60 4.75
N ILE A 99 -9.75 -2.87 5.85
CA ILE A 99 -9.83 -3.42 7.21
C ILE A 99 -10.94 -4.47 7.30
N LYS A 100 -12.13 -4.15 6.80
CA LYS A 100 -13.29 -5.05 6.80
C LYS A 100 -13.05 -6.33 6.02
N ARG A 101 -12.19 -6.31 5.01
CA ARG A 101 -11.82 -7.48 4.22
C ARG A 101 -10.72 -8.31 4.85
N GLY A 102 -10.14 -7.85 5.95
CA GLY A 102 -9.16 -8.58 6.74
C GLY A 102 -7.69 -8.19 6.49
N ALA A 103 -7.43 -7.02 5.95
CA ALA A 103 -6.06 -6.50 5.86
C ALA A 103 -5.45 -6.32 7.26
N ASP A 104 -4.18 -6.64 7.43
CA ASP A 104 -3.41 -6.33 8.64
C ASP A 104 -2.77 -4.94 8.54
N VAL A 105 -2.50 -4.49 7.31
CA VAL A 105 -2.01 -3.15 7.00
C VAL A 105 -2.80 -2.57 5.84
N VAL A 106 -3.24 -1.33 5.96
CA VAL A 106 -3.88 -0.58 4.88
C VAL A 106 -2.85 0.22 4.11
N LYS A 107 -2.84 0.13 2.77
CA LYS A 107 -1.98 1.00 1.94
C LYS A 107 -2.82 1.75 0.92
N ILE A 108 -2.70 3.07 0.90
CA ILE A 108 -3.39 3.92 -0.09
C ILE A 108 -2.39 4.92 -0.66
N VAL A 109 -2.39 5.04 -1.98
CA VAL A 109 -1.63 6.07 -2.70
C VAL A 109 -2.62 7.02 -3.36
N SER A 110 -2.63 8.29 -2.95
CA SER A 110 -3.43 9.37 -3.55
C SER A 110 -2.52 10.30 -4.35
N ILE A 111 -2.98 10.76 -5.51
CA ILE A 111 -2.18 11.67 -6.35
C ILE A 111 -2.15 13.07 -5.73
N SER A 112 -0.98 13.71 -5.79
CA SER A 112 -0.81 15.16 -5.59
C SER A 112 -0.19 15.76 -6.84
N ALA A 113 -1.06 16.29 -7.70
CA ALA A 113 -0.69 16.99 -8.93
C ALA A 113 -0.41 18.47 -8.71
N THR A 114 -0.88 19.03 -7.57
CA THR A 114 -0.66 20.40 -7.14
C THR A 114 -0.16 20.45 -5.70
N GLU A 115 0.35 21.60 -5.29
CA GLU A 115 0.82 21.83 -3.93
C GLU A 115 -0.33 21.80 -2.91
N GLU A 116 -1.49 22.29 -3.27
CA GLU A 116 -2.71 22.25 -2.43
C GLU A 116 -3.11 20.78 -2.15
N GLN A 117 -3.05 19.93 -3.17
CA GLN A 117 -3.32 18.49 -3.00
C GLN A 117 -2.27 17.80 -2.12
N LEU A 118 -1.01 18.23 -2.18
CA LEU A 118 0.01 17.75 -1.26
C LEU A 118 -0.34 18.12 0.19
N TYR A 119 -0.67 19.37 0.46
CA TYR A 119 -1.03 19.82 1.80
C TYR A 119 -2.28 19.11 2.32
N GLU A 120 -3.25 18.88 1.45
CA GLU A 120 -4.44 18.11 1.80
C GLU A 120 -4.09 16.63 2.12
N ASN A 121 -3.23 15.98 1.33
CA ASN A 121 -2.75 14.62 1.65
C ASN A 121 -2.00 14.58 3.00
N ILE A 122 -1.21 15.59 3.34
CA ILE A 122 -0.56 15.69 4.65
C ILE A 122 -1.62 15.82 5.76
N ARG A 123 -2.66 16.63 5.56
CA ARG A 123 -3.78 16.77 6.50
C ARG A 123 -4.54 15.45 6.67
N ILE A 124 -4.80 14.74 5.57
CA ILE A 124 -5.49 13.44 5.55
C ILE A 124 -4.68 12.40 6.35
N ASN A 125 -3.36 12.41 6.26
CA ASN A 125 -2.53 11.49 7.05
C ASN A 125 -2.76 11.68 8.56
N GLY A 126 -2.85 12.94 9.01
CA GLY A 126 -3.21 13.26 10.40
C GLY A 126 -4.62 12.79 10.79
N ILE A 127 -5.60 12.90 9.87
CA ILE A 127 -6.95 12.39 10.11
C ILE A 127 -6.94 10.87 10.25
N LEU A 128 -6.28 10.15 9.34
CA LEU A 128 -6.18 8.69 9.39
C LEU A 128 -5.63 8.19 10.73
N LYS A 129 -4.66 8.90 11.29
CA LYS A 129 -4.07 8.56 12.60
C LYS A 129 -5.10 8.57 13.74
N HIS A 130 -6.16 9.36 13.63
CA HIS A 130 -7.21 9.48 14.65
C HIS A 130 -8.46 8.66 14.35
N GLU A 131 -8.77 8.47 13.06
CA GLU A 131 -10.00 7.80 12.62
C GLU A 131 -9.83 6.29 12.46
N ILE A 132 -8.59 5.80 12.29
CA ILE A 132 -8.32 4.40 12.02
C ILE A 132 -7.44 3.81 13.12
N ASP A 133 -8.02 2.89 13.90
CA ASP A 133 -7.26 2.08 14.87
C ASP A 133 -6.68 0.84 14.17
N HIS A 134 -5.81 1.10 13.17
CA HIS A 134 -5.22 0.04 12.35
C HIS A 134 -3.90 0.53 11.72
N PRO A 135 -2.87 -0.32 11.56
CA PRO A 135 -1.66 0.06 10.83
C PRO A 135 -1.96 0.50 9.41
N TYR A 136 -1.43 1.63 8.99
CA TYR A 136 -1.62 2.12 7.64
C TYR A 136 -0.36 2.73 7.03
N LEU A 137 -0.31 2.74 5.71
CA LEU A 137 0.67 3.42 4.88
C LEU A 137 -0.07 4.32 3.90
N PHE A 138 -0.11 5.62 4.16
CA PHE A 138 -0.69 6.59 3.25
C PHE A 138 0.39 7.40 2.55
N LEU A 139 0.35 7.42 1.23
CA LEU A 139 1.40 7.99 0.39
C LEU A 139 0.83 8.93 -0.67
N SER A 140 1.54 10.00 -0.96
CA SER A 140 1.33 10.78 -2.17
C SER A 140 2.02 10.15 -3.38
N GLY A 141 1.33 10.16 -4.52
CA GLY A 141 1.88 9.96 -5.86
C GLY A 141 1.92 11.28 -6.64
N GLY A 142 2.48 11.29 -7.85
CA GLY A 142 2.51 12.47 -8.72
C GLY A 142 3.64 13.45 -8.41
N ALA A 143 3.55 14.64 -9.03
CA ALA A 143 4.65 15.63 -9.06
C ALA A 143 5.03 16.17 -7.68
N PHE A 144 4.06 16.33 -6.78
CA PHE A 144 4.26 16.89 -5.43
C PHE A 144 4.35 15.82 -4.33
N SER A 145 4.78 14.60 -4.65
CA SER A 145 4.78 13.48 -3.70
C SER A 145 5.96 13.46 -2.72
N HIS A 146 7.07 14.10 -3.06
CA HIS A 146 8.35 13.91 -2.38
C HIS A 146 8.35 14.29 -0.90
N LEU A 147 7.70 15.38 -0.52
CA LEU A 147 7.66 15.83 0.88
C LEU A 147 6.87 14.81 1.72
N HIS A 148 5.64 14.48 1.33
CA HIS A 148 4.78 13.56 2.08
C HIS A 148 5.45 12.19 2.29
N ARG A 149 6.11 11.64 1.26
CA ARG A 149 6.85 10.37 1.37
C ARG A 149 8.02 10.40 2.34
N ARG A 150 8.56 11.58 2.65
CA ARG A 150 9.66 11.75 3.62
C ARG A 150 9.20 11.96 5.04
N ILE A 151 8.01 12.54 5.25
CA ILE A 151 7.52 12.87 6.60
C ILE A 151 6.34 11.98 7.04
N GLY A 152 5.80 11.12 6.18
CA GLY A 152 4.62 10.30 6.43
C GLY A 152 4.71 9.45 7.70
N PHE A 153 5.90 8.91 8.02
CA PHE A 153 6.14 8.17 9.26
C PHE A 153 5.90 9.02 10.51
N ALA A 154 6.32 10.29 10.50
CA ALA A 154 6.11 11.22 11.61
C ALA A 154 4.63 11.62 11.75
N LEU A 155 3.85 11.48 10.68
CA LEU A 155 2.42 11.75 10.64
C LEU A 155 1.55 10.53 10.99
N GLY A 156 2.15 9.33 11.17
CA GLY A 156 1.43 8.13 11.59
C GLY A 156 1.50 6.94 10.63
N SER A 157 2.08 7.08 9.44
CA SER A 157 2.30 5.93 8.56
C SER A 157 3.24 4.91 9.21
N CYS A 158 2.87 3.62 9.19
CA CYS A 158 3.58 2.57 9.92
C CYS A 158 4.94 2.18 9.28
N MET A 159 5.20 2.59 8.05
CA MET A 159 6.45 2.30 7.35
C MET A 159 6.82 3.37 6.31
N CYS A 160 8.07 3.31 5.82
CA CYS A 160 8.56 4.12 4.70
C CYS A 160 9.02 3.20 3.57
N LEU A 161 8.54 3.44 2.35
CA LEU A 161 9.07 2.78 1.16
C LEU A 161 10.25 3.55 0.62
N CYS A 162 11.42 2.91 0.60
CA CYS A 162 12.69 3.50 0.18
C CYS A 162 13.35 2.67 -0.90
N SER A 163 14.21 3.30 -1.71
CA SER A 163 15.11 2.62 -2.63
C SER A 163 16.50 2.49 -2.01
N VAL A 164 17.13 1.33 -2.15
CA VAL A 164 18.51 1.11 -1.69
C VAL A 164 19.51 1.53 -2.78
N ILE A 165 19.16 1.26 -4.03
CA ILE A 165 20.00 1.50 -5.22
C ILE A 165 19.32 2.56 -6.08
N ASP A 166 20.12 3.46 -6.66
CA ASP A 166 19.69 4.45 -7.64
C ASP A 166 19.98 3.91 -9.05
N ASP A 167 19.06 3.11 -9.58
CA ASP A 167 19.12 2.52 -10.91
C ASP A 167 17.91 2.90 -11.77
N GLU A 168 17.86 2.40 -13.01
CA GLU A 168 16.77 2.65 -13.95
C GLU A 168 15.42 2.06 -13.53
N TYR A 169 15.42 1.05 -12.65
CA TYR A 169 14.22 0.38 -12.13
C TYR A 169 13.65 1.06 -10.89
N ARG A 170 14.37 2.02 -10.34
CA ARG A 170 13.93 2.75 -9.16
C ARG A 170 12.63 3.51 -9.41
N VAL A 171 11.69 3.38 -8.48
CA VAL A 171 10.53 4.27 -8.41
C VAL A 171 11.00 5.66 -7.96
N LYS A 172 11.12 6.59 -8.89
CA LYS A 172 11.73 7.94 -8.69
C LYS A 172 11.13 8.74 -7.52
N MET A 173 9.87 8.48 -7.16
CA MET A 173 9.21 9.12 -6.01
C MET A 173 9.68 8.58 -4.66
N GLN A 174 10.24 7.39 -4.61
CA GLN A 174 10.74 6.80 -3.36
C GLN A 174 12.05 7.48 -2.95
N PRO A 175 12.19 7.88 -1.68
CA PRO A 175 13.45 8.41 -1.17
C PRO A 175 14.50 7.30 -1.09
N GLU A 176 15.77 7.68 -1.12
CA GLU A 176 16.88 6.78 -0.83
C GLU A 176 16.90 6.39 0.65
N LEU A 177 17.15 5.11 0.94
CA LEU A 177 17.17 4.58 2.30
C LEU A 177 18.19 5.31 3.19
N SER A 178 19.37 5.61 2.66
CA SER A 178 20.41 6.36 3.39
C SER A 178 19.92 7.73 3.86
N LYS A 179 19.27 8.48 2.97
CA LYS A 179 18.70 9.80 3.26
C LYS A 179 17.53 9.73 4.24
N MET A 180 16.68 8.68 4.10
CA MET A 180 15.58 8.48 5.04
C MET A 180 16.06 8.15 6.45
N LYS A 181 17.12 7.36 6.60
CA LYS A 181 17.72 7.07 7.92
C LYS A 181 18.16 8.34 8.62
N GLU A 182 18.76 9.30 7.91
CA GLU A 182 19.14 10.60 8.48
C GLU A 182 17.93 11.45 8.87
N ILE A 183 16.87 11.47 8.06
CA ILE A 183 15.62 12.16 8.39
C ILE A 183 15.02 11.58 9.66
N VAL A 184 14.80 10.27 9.72
CA VAL A 184 14.19 9.60 10.88
C VAL A 184 14.98 9.85 12.15
N LYS A 185 16.31 9.80 12.09
CA LYS A 185 17.21 10.06 13.22
C LYS A 185 17.02 11.46 13.83
N ASN A 186 16.64 12.45 13.03
CA ASN A 186 16.44 13.83 13.48
C ASN A 186 15.01 14.10 14.00
N PHE A 187 14.09 13.14 13.90
CA PHE A 187 12.74 13.21 14.49
C PHE A 187 12.64 12.57 15.89
N ASN A 188 13.66 11.85 16.30
CA ASN A 188 13.81 11.25 17.64
C ASN A 188 14.81 12.10 18.44
#